data_ee266a9bae0a0aef495ee7ca7ea820fb
#
_entry.id   ee266a9bae0a0aef495ee7ca7ea820fb
#
_cell.length_a   1.000
_cell.length_b   1.000
_cell.length_c   1.000
_cell.angle_alpha   90.00
_cell.angle_beta   90.00
_cell.angle_gamma   90.00
#
_symmetry.space_group_name_H-M   'P 1'
#
loop_
_entity.id
_entity.type
_entity.pdbx_description
1 polymer ?
#
loop_
_entity_poly.entity_id
_entity_poly.type
_entity_poly.pdbx_seq_one_letter_code
_entity_poly.pdbx_strand_id
1 'polypeptide(L)'
;MTDTNSFMVFSGTATKYLAERICQSLGCPLGKLIMTKFSDGEFAVSYEQSIRGRDIFLVQSTFPNSDNLMELLLMIDAAKRASAKSINAVIPYFGWARQDRKDKPRVSIGAKLVADLLSVAGVDRVITTDLHADQIQGFFDIPVDHLYASGVILPYLQSLKLKDLVIASPDVGGSKRANTYAKFLGVPLVLCNKTRARANVVATMQIIGDVKDKNVVIIDDMVDTAGTITKAADIMIEAGAKSVRACASHCVMSGPASDRVQNSSLEEIVFTDSIPYAQRCPKVKQLSVAEMFADTIRRVVENKSISDQYIV
;
A
#
# COMPACT_ATOMS: atom_id res chain seq x y z
N MET A 1 11.45 1.45 27.90
CA MET A 1 12.17 2.23 26.85
C MET A 1 12.83 1.23 25.95
N THR A 2 12.51 1.25 24.66
CA THR A 2 13.15 0.37 23.66
C THR A 2 14.63 0.75 23.60
N ASP A 3 15.52 -0.23 23.70
CA ASP A 3 16.96 0.03 23.54
C ASP A 3 17.23 0.47 22.10
N THR A 4 17.29 1.79 21.89
CA THR A 4 17.53 2.40 20.57
C THR A 4 18.91 2.03 19.99
N ASN A 5 19.75 1.34 20.76
CA ASN A 5 21.02 0.80 20.30
C ASN A 5 20.90 -0.59 19.66
N SER A 6 19.77 -1.29 19.78
CA SER A 6 19.60 -2.64 19.26
C SER A 6 19.20 -2.69 17.79
N PHE A 7 18.57 -1.66 17.26
CA PHE A 7 18.08 -1.60 15.87
C PHE A 7 18.42 -0.28 15.18
N MET A 8 18.31 -0.28 13.85
CA MET A 8 18.47 0.92 13.02
C MET A 8 17.50 0.90 11.84
N VAL A 9 17.00 2.07 11.46
CA VAL A 9 16.11 2.26 10.32
C VAL A 9 16.87 3.00 9.21
N PHE A 10 16.82 2.48 7.99
CA PHE A 10 17.37 3.11 6.80
C PHE A 10 16.29 3.24 5.74
N SER A 11 16.51 4.11 4.76
CA SER A 11 15.60 4.31 3.65
C SER A 11 16.29 4.27 2.31
N GLY A 12 15.64 3.66 1.33
CA GLY A 12 15.93 3.93 -0.06
C GLY A 12 15.40 5.31 -0.48
N THR A 13 15.62 5.66 -1.75
CA THR A 13 15.31 7.01 -2.26
C THR A 13 13.81 7.27 -2.39
N ALA A 14 13.02 6.23 -2.69
CA ALA A 14 11.60 6.35 -3.00
C ALA A 14 10.71 6.72 -1.80
N THR A 15 11.11 6.36 -0.58
CA THR A 15 10.26 6.47 0.62
C THR A 15 10.94 7.18 1.79
N LYS A 16 11.95 7.99 1.53
CA LYS A 16 12.68 8.71 2.58
C LYS A 16 11.75 9.56 3.46
N TYR A 17 10.78 10.25 2.86
CA TYR A 17 9.76 11.03 3.59
C TYR A 17 8.98 10.21 4.62
N LEU A 18 8.66 8.95 4.29
CA LEU A 18 7.93 8.06 5.19
C LEU A 18 8.84 7.47 6.26
N ALA A 19 10.07 7.10 5.89
CA ALA A 19 11.08 6.62 6.84
C ALA A 19 11.42 7.68 7.89
N GLU A 20 11.53 8.95 7.51
CA GLU A 20 11.74 10.06 8.45
C GLU A 20 10.59 10.18 9.45
N ARG A 21 9.33 10.05 9.01
CA ARG A 21 8.14 10.05 9.89
C ARG A 21 8.10 8.82 10.80
N ILE A 22 8.46 7.63 10.28
CA ILE A 22 8.58 6.40 11.08
C ILE A 22 9.63 6.60 12.17
N CYS A 23 10.81 7.11 11.83
CA CYS A 23 11.86 7.39 12.81
C CYS A 23 11.44 8.42 13.85
N GLN A 24 10.72 9.46 13.46
CA GLN A 24 10.14 10.45 14.38
C GLN A 24 9.20 9.78 15.39
N SER A 25 8.31 8.89 14.95
CA SER A 25 7.39 8.14 15.82
C SER A 25 8.12 7.13 16.72
N LEU A 26 9.22 6.55 16.24
CA LEU A 26 10.09 5.66 17.04
C LEU A 26 10.97 6.40 18.05
N GLY A 27 11.18 7.70 17.87
CA GLY A 27 12.11 8.49 18.68
C GLY A 27 13.60 8.16 18.39
N CYS A 28 13.92 7.73 17.17
CA CYS A 28 15.28 7.39 16.74
C CYS A 28 15.69 8.18 15.49
N PRO A 29 17.00 8.37 15.24
CA PRO A 29 17.46 8.98 14.00
C PRO A 29 17.32 8.01 12.81
N LEU A 30 17.08 8.56 11.61
CA LEU A 30 17.23 7.81 10.37
C LEU A 30 18.72 7.52 10.14
N GLY A 31 19.05 6.27 9.84
CA GLY A 31 20.41 5.83 9.57
C GLY A 31 20.97 6.47 8.30
N LYS A 32 22.27 6.71 8.29
CA LYS A 32 22.97 7.33 7.15
C LYS A 32 23.34 6.26 6.12
N LEU A 33 22.79 6.43 4.93
CA LEU A 33 23.06 5.59 3.76
C LEU A 33 23.31 6.52 2.56
N ILE A 34 24.35 6.20 1.78
CA ILE A 34 24.66 6.89 0.53
C ILE A 34 24.27 5.99 -0.64
N MET A 35 23.54 6.57 -1.58
CA MET A 35 23.24 6.00 -2.88
C MET A 35 24.08 6.73 -3.91
N THR A 36 25.11 6.09 -4.44
CA THR A 36 25.98 6.64 -5.48
C THR A 36 25.47 6.21 -6.84
N LYS A 37 25.12 7.16 -7.70
CA LYS A 37 24.72 6.88 -9.08
C LYS A 37 25.91 7.11 -10.01
N PHE A 38 26.18 6.11 -10.87
CA PHE A 38 27.23 6.15 -11.88
C PHE A 38 26.72 6.78 -13.19
N SER A 39 27.64 7.15 -14.07
CA SER A 39 27.34 7.84 -15.33
C SER A 39 26.57 6.96 -16.34
N ASP A 40 26.71 5.66 -16.25
CA ASP A 40 26.00 4.66 -17.07
C ASP A 40 24.57 4.37 -16.56
N GLY A 41 24.23 4.90 -15.35
CA GLY A 41 22.93 4.71 -14.72
C GLY A 41 22.91 3.64 -13.63
N GLU A 42 23.97 2.84 -13.47
CA GLU A 42 24.10 1.95 -12.31
C GLU A 42 24.19 2.75 -11.00
N PHE A 43 23.93 2.10 -9.89
CA PHE A 43 24.07 2.72 -8.58
C PHE A 43 24.57 1.72 -7.53
N ALA A 44 25.25 2.25 -6.51
CA ALA A 44 25.79 1.49 -5.40
C ALA A 44 25.29 2.04 -4.08
N VAL A 45 25.24 1.18 -3.06
CA VAL A 45 24.79 1.50 -1.71
C VAL A 45 25.93 1.40 -0.73
N SER A 46 26.08 2.38 0.16
CA SER A 46 27.03 2.37 1.27
C SER A 46 26.37 2.80 2.58
N TYR A 47 26.52 2.00 3.63
CA TYR A 47 26.16 2.38 4.99
C TYR A 47 27.29 3.22 5.61
N GLU A 48 26.97 4.44 6.03
CA GLU A 48 27.95 5.39 6.61
C GLU A 48 28.22 5.17 8.10
N GLN A 49 27.69 4.10 8.67
CA GLN A 49 27.85 3.75 10.08
C GLN A 49 27.83 2.24 10.28
N SER A 50 28.45 1.75 11.36
CA SER A 50 28.48 0.33 11.63
C SER A 50 27.09 -0.20 11.97
N ILE A 51 26.66 -1.22 11.22
CA ILE A 51 25.39 -1.94 11.41
C ILE A 51 25.61 -3.36 11.94
N ARG A 52 26.86 -3.72 12.23
CA ARG A 52 27.23 -5.06 12.71
C ARG A 52 26.48 -5.44 13.99
N GLY A 53 25.83 -6.61 13.95
CA GLY A 53 25.10 -7.18 15.08
C GLY A 53 23.81 -6.45 15.46
N ARG A 54 23.29 -5.57 14.58
CA ARG A 54 22.03 -4.82 14.82
C ARG A 54 20.89 -5.37 13.98
N ASP A 55 19.66 -5.17 14.46
CA ASP A 55 18.45 -5.43 13.69
C ASP A 55 18.20 -4.24 12.74
N ILE A 56 18.20 -4.50 11.44
CA ILE A 56 18.11 -3.45 10.41
C ILE A 56 16.73 -3.45 9.77
N PHE A 57 16.11 -2.26 9.69
CA PHE A 57 14.85 -2.04 9.01
C PHE A 57 15.07 -1.15 7.78
N LEU A 58 14.76 -1.68 6.60
CA LEU A 58 14.97 -1.03 5.30
C LEU A 58 13.62 -0.59 4.74
N VAL A 59 13.35 0.71 4.77
CA VAL A 59 12.08 1.27 4.29
C VAL A 59 12.21 1.62 2.82
N GLN A 60 11.47 0.92 1.95
CA GLN A 60 11.45 1.18 0.51
C GLN A 60 10.20 0.60 -0.15
N SER A 61 9.32 1.45 -0.66
CA SER A 61 8.25 1.02 -1.56
C SER A 61 8.79 0.70 -2.94
N THR A 62 8.27 -0.38 -3.55
CA THR A 62 8.78 -0.91 -4.82
C THR A 62 7.85 -0.57 -6.00
N PHE A 63 7.25 0.64 -6.00
CA PHE A 63 6.51 1.13 -7.17
C PHE A 63 7.45 1.39 -8.36
N PRO A 64 6.95 1.40 -9.61
CA PRO A 64 7.78 1.71 -10.77
C PRO A 64 8.50 3.07 -10.63
N ASN A 65 9.78 3.20 -11.04
CA ASN A 65 10.51 2.27 -11.91
C ASN A 65 11.11 1.07 -11.14
N SER A 66 11.74 0.12 -11.86
CA SER A 66 12.38 -1.07 -11.28
C SER A 66 13.56 -0.75 -10.35
N ASP A 67 14.14 0.44 -10.45
CA ASP A 67 15.27 0.89 -9.64
C ASP A 67 14.93 0.85 -8.15
N ASN A 68 13.68 1.16 -7.77
CA ASN A 68 13.25 1.10 -6.37
C ASN A 68 13.37 -0.31 -5.76
N LEU A 69 13.10 -1.35 -6.56
CA LEU A 69 13.33 -2.74 -6.15
C LEU A 69 14.83 -3.05 -6.12
N MET A 70 15.58 -2.62 -7.13
CA MET A 70 17.03 -2.87 -7.19
C MET A 70 17.76 -2.16 -6.05
N GLU A 71 17.39 -0.92 -5.70
CA GLU A 71 17.91 -0.23 -4.50
C GLU A 71 17.70 -1.09 -3.24
N LEU A 72 16.48 -1.60 -3.04
CA LEU A 72 16.19 -2.44 -1.87
C LEU A 72 17.05 -3.70 -1.86
N LEU A 73 17.20 -4.38 -2.99
CA LEU A 73 18.03 -5.58 -3.10
C LEU A 73 19.51 -5.29 -2.76
N LEU A 74 20.06 -4.18 -3.26
CA LEU A 74 21.43 -3.75 -2.95
C LEU A 74 21.59 -3.34 -1.47
N MET A 75 20.57 -2.69 -0.88
CA MET A 75 20.57 -2.38 0.55
C MET A 75 20.62 -3.67 1.39
N ILE A 76 19.84 -4.69 1.02
CA ILE A 76 19.80 -5.98 1.71
C ILE A 76 21.17 -6.70 1.59
N ASP A 77 21.73 -6.80 0.38
CA ASP A 77 23.03 -7.45 0.18
C ASP A 77 24.15 -6.74 0.95
N ALA A 78 24.19 -5.41 0.91
CA ALA A 78 25.16 -4.63 1.67
C ALA A 78 25.01 -4.82 3.19
N ALA A 79 23.77 -4.87 3.72
CA ALA A 79 23.52 -5.12 5.14
C ALA A 79 23.99 -6.53 5.56
N LYS A 80 23.72 -7.54 4.74
CA LYS A 80 24.18 -8.91 4.94
C LYS A 80 25.70 -8.99 5.00
N ARG A 81 26.40 -8.36 4.03
CA ARG A 81 27.87 -8.30 4.00
C ARG A 81 28.46 -7.51 5.15
N ALA A 82 27.76 -6.51 5.67
CA ALA A 82 28.16 -5.75 6.85
C ALA A 82 27.84 -6.46 8.18
N SER A 83 27.37 -7.71 8.14
CA SER A 83 27.06 -8.56 9.30
C SER A 83 25.95 -7.97 10.18
N ALA A 84 24.87 -7.45 9.60
CA ALA A 84 23.66 -7.17 10.33
C ALA A 84 23.17 -8.44 11.05
N LYS A 85 22.52 -8.30 12.21
CA LYS A 85 21.96 -9.42 12.98
C LYS A 85 20.69 -9.96 12.31
N SER A 86 19.82 -9.05 11.88
CA SER A 86 18.64 -9.34 11.07
C SER A 86 18.38 -8.22 10.08
N ILE A 87 17.74 -8.55 8.96
CA ILE A 87 17.40 -7.61 7.88
C ILE A 87 15.90 -7.68 7.64
N ASN A 88 15.19 -6.61 7.99
CA ASN A 88 13.76 -6.51 7.88
C ASN A 88 13.40 -5.52 6.76
N ALA A 89 12.78 -6.00 5.69
CA ALA A 89 12.33 -5.16 4.59
C ALA A 89 10.95 -4.58 4.92
N VAL A 90 10.88 -3.26 5.11
CA VAL A 90 9.64 -2.51 5.30
C VAL A 90 9.23 -1.96 3.95
N ILE A 91 8.23 -2.59 3.33
CA ILE A 91 7.79 -2.32 1.96
C ILE A 91 6.34 -1.79 2.01
N PRO A 92 6.13 -0.47 2.21
CA PRO A 92 4.78 0.09 2.33
C PRO A 92 3.89 -0.19 1.13
N TYR A 93 4.47 -0.18 -0.09
CA TYR A 93 3.84 -0.66 -1.31
C TYR A 93 4.69 -1.75 -1.95
N PHE A 94 4.13 -2.96 -2.07
CA PHE A 94 4.77 -4.09 -2.72
C PHE A 94 4.42 -4.09 -4.21
N GLY A 95 5.37 -3.69 -5.03
CA GLY A 95 5.24 -3.69 -6.50
C GLY A 95 5.09 -5.10 -7.07
N TRP A 96 4.59 -5.19 -8.32
CA TRP A 96 4.28 -6.45 -9.03
C TRP A 96 3.22 -7.33 -8.36
N ALA A 97 2.61 -6.92 -7.24
CA ALA A 97 1.56 -7.66 -6.53
C ALA A 97 0.36 -8.05 -7.41
N ARG A 98 0.05 -7.24 -8.45
CA ARG A 98 -1.02 -7.55 -9.43
C ARG A 98 -0.73 -8.76 -10.32
N GLN A 99 0.51 -9.26 -10.31
CA GLN A 99 0.93 -10.46 -11.05
C GLN A 99 1.07 -11.64 -10.07
N ASP A 100 0.02 -11.92 -9.29
CA ASP A 100 -0.03 -12.95 -8.26
C ASP A 100 -0.36 -14.35 -8.80
N ARG A 101 -0.84 -14.44 -10.03
CA ARG A 101 -1.26 -15.68 -10.70
C ARG A 101 -1.12 -15.57 -12.21
N LYS A 102 -1.21 -16.71 -12.87
CA LYS A 102 -1.32 -16.76 -14.33
C LYS A 102 -2.77 -16.48 -14.75
N ASP A 103 -3.03 -15.31 -15.31
CA ASP A 103 -4.32 -14.91 -15.88
C ASP A 103 -4.49 -15.36 -17.34
N LYS A 104 -3.38 -15.75 -17.99
CA LYS A 104 -3.31 -16.28 -19.36
C LYS A 104 -2.08 -17.17 -19.54
N PRO A 105 -2.02 -17.95 -20.65
CA PRO A 105 -0.85 -18.80 -20.93
C PRO A 105 0.45 -17.99 -21.12
N ARG A 106 1.55 -18.55 -20.67
CA ARG A 106 2.92 -18.06 -20.94
C ARG A 106 3.22 -16.70 -20.33
N VAL A 107 2.70 -16.40 -19.14
CA VAL A 107 3.00 -15.20 -18.35
C VAL A 107 3.78 -15.55 -17.10
N SER A 108 4.47 -14.56 -16.54
CA SER A 108 5.15 -14.66 -15.25
C SER A 108 4.16 -14.62 -14.08
N ILE A 109 4.63 -15.02 -12.91
CA ILE A 109 4.03 -14.66 -11.61
C ILE A 109 5.02 -13.67 -10.97
N GLY A 110 4.87 -12.39 -11.31
CA GLY A 110 5.83 -11.35 -10.91
C GLY A 110 5.95 -11.19 -9.40
N ALA A 111 4.84 -11.34 -8.65
CA ALA A 111 4.85 -11.29 -7.20
C ALA A 111 5.73 -12.38 -6.57
N LYS A 112 5.68 -13.62 -7.13
CA LYS A 112 6.56 -14.72 -6.67
C LYS A 112 8.02 -14.44 -6.99
N LEU A 113 8.31 -13.96 -8.20
CA LEU A 113 9.68 -13.61 -8.59
C LEU A 113 10.29 -12.57 -7.65
N VAL A 114 9.53 -11.51 -7.31
CA VAL A 114 10.01 -10.47 -6.38
C VAL A 114 10.22 -11.05 -4.97
N ALA A 115 9.32 -11.90 -4.49
CA ALA A 115 9.46 -12.57 -3.20
C ALA A 115 10.74 -13.42 -3.14
N ASP A 116 11.03 -14.17 -4.21
CA ASP A 116 12.25 -14.99 -4.32
C ASP A 116 13.52 -14.14 -4.33
N LEU A 117 13.52 -13.03 -5.10
CA LEU A 117 14.67 -12.11 -5.15
C LEU A 117 14.98 -11.52 -3.77
N LEU A 118 13.97 -11.08 -3.02
CA LEU A 118 14.13 -10.55 -1.66
C LEU A 118 14.69 -11.63 -0.72
N SER A 119 14.13 -12.84 -0.77
CA SER A 119 14.57 -13.96 0.07
C SER A 119 16.03 -14.35 -0.24
N VAL A 120 16.40 -14.47 -1.52
CA VAL A 120 17.76 -14.81 -1.94
C VAL A 120 18.77 -13.71 -1.60
N ALA A 121 18.37 -12.43 -1.68
CA ALA A 121 19.20 -11.30 -1.26
C ALA A 121 19.53 -11.37 0.24
N GLY A 122 18.68 -11.99 1.05
CA GLY A 122 18.95 -12.27 2.47
C GLY A 122 18.10 -11.50 3.44
N VAL A 123 16.88 -11.17 3.07
CA VAL A 123 15.87 -10.60 3.99
C VAL A 123 15.39 -11.70 4.96
N ASP A 124 15.26 -11.35 6.24
CA ASP A 124 14.77 -12.25 7.30
C ASP A 124 13.27 -12.09 7.57
N ARG A 125 12.71 -10.92 7.25
CA ARG A 125 11.29 -10.58 7.45
C ARG A 125 10.85 -9.50 6.47
N VAL A 126 9.61 -9.59 6.00
CA VAL A 126 8.93 -8.54 5.23
C VAL A 126 7.80 -7.94 6.06
N ILE A 127 7.72 -6.60 6.10
CA ILE A 127 6.60 -5.84 6.69
C ILE A 127 5.99 -5.02 5.56
N THR A 128 4.72 -5.25 5.26
CA THR A 128 4.05 -4.60 4.11
C THR A 128 2.60 -4.26 4.42
N THR A 129 1.97 -3.47 3.56
CA THR A 129 0.56 -3.04 3.73
C THR A 129 -0.26 -3.44 2.52
N ASP A 130 -1.47 -3.93 2.76
CA ASP A 130 -2.52 -4.20 1.76
C ASP A 130 -2.00 -4.81 0.45
N LEU A 131 -1.45 -5.99 0.52
CA LEU A 131 -1.13 -6.76 -0.69
C LEU A 131 -2.37 -6.87 -1.58
N HIS A 132 -2.17 -6.81 -2.91
CA HIS A 132 -3.24 -6.97 -3.89
C HIS A 132 -4.05 -8.26 -3.68
N ALA A 133 -3.36 -9.30 -3.23
CA ALA A 133 -3.97 -10.57 -2.86
C ALA A 133 -3.29 -11.10 -1.58
N ASP A 134 -4.07 -11.42 -0.55
CA ASP A 134 -3.59 -11.87 0.76
C ASP A 134 -2.66 -13.09 0.66
N GLN A 135 -2.91 -13.98 -0.30
CA GLN A 135 -2.12 -15.21 -0.53
C GLN A 135 -0.68 -14.96 -0.98
N ILE A 136 -0.31 -13.74 -1.40
CA ILE A 136 1.09 -13.39 -1.72
C ILE A 136 2.01 -13.59 -0.52
N GLN A 137 1.49 -13.51 0.70
CA GLN A 137 2.22 -13.85 1.94
C GLN A 137 2.82 -15.28 1.85
N GLY A 138 2.10 -16.21 1.23
CA GLY A 138 2.57 -17.59 1.03
C GLY A 138 3.63 -17.76 -0.07
N PHE A 139 4.03 -16.70 -0.76
CA PHE A 139 5.13 -16.74 -1.74
C PHE A 139 6.50 -16.61 -1.07
N PHE A 140 6.52 -16.21 0.18
CA PHE A 140 7.73 -16.07 0.98
C PHE A 140 7.93 -17.29 1.88
N ASP A 141 9.18 -17.75 1.99
CA ASP A 141 9.59 -18.77 2.97
C ASP A 141 10.07 -18.14 4.29
N ILE A 142 9.88 -16.85 4.45
CA ILE A 142 10.21 -16.03 5.62
C ILE A 142 8.96 -15.37 6.19
N PRO A 143 8.97 -14.91 7.45
CA PRO A 143 7.84 -14.20 8.04
C PRO A 143 7.42 -12.96 7.25
N VAL A 144 6.11 -12.79 7.05
CA VAL A 144 5.51 -11.61 6.45
C VAL A 144 4.50 -11.01 7.43
N ASP A 145 4.75 -9.79 7.87
CA ASP A 145 3.80 -8.99 8.63
C ASP A 145 2.97 -8.17 7.64
N HIS A 146 1.77 -8.66 7.33
CA HIS A 146 0.86 -8.02 6.38
C HIS A 146 -0.10 -7.10 7.14
N LEU A 147 0.17 -5.80 7.13
CA LEU A 147 -0.65 -4.78 7.79
C LEU A 147 -1.82 -4.35 6.89
N TYR A 148 -2.85 -3.76 7.50
CA TYR A 148 -4.02 -3.28 6.78
C TYR A 148 -4.20 -1.77 6.97
N ALA A 149 -4.33 -1.02 5.88
CA ALA A 149 -4.60 0.42 5.88
C ALA A 149 -5.95 0.77 6.53
N SER A 150 -6.82 -0.23 6.74
CA SER A 150 -8.04 -0.06 7.54
C SER A 150 -7.77 0.56 8.91
N GLY A 151 -6.60 0.30 9.51
CA GLY A 151 -6.19 0.90 10.78
C GLY A 151 -6.10 2.43 10.75
N VAL A 152 -5.82 3.04 9.60
CA VAL A 152 -5.78 4.50 9.43
C VAL A 152 -6.99 5.06 8.68
N ILE A 153 -7.57 4.30 7.76
CA ILE A 153 -8.71 4.74 6.95
C ILE A 153 -10.02 4.72 7.77
N LEU A 154 -10.25 3.70 8.60
CA LEU A 154 -11.49 3.61 9.39
C LEU A 154 -11.65 4.76 10.39
N PRO A 155 -10.64 5.14 11.19
CA PRO A 155 -10.74 6.32 12.06
C PRO A 155 -11.03 7.61 11.26
N TYR A 156 -10.44 7.74 10.08
CA TYR A 156 -10.73 8.86 9.20
C TYR A 156 -12.21 8.87 8.77
N LEU A 157 -12.75 7.75 8.28
CA LEU A 157 -14.15 7.64 7.86
C LEU A 157 -15.11 7.93 9.02
N GLN A 158 -14.82 7.44 10.22
CA GLN A 158 -15.60 7.74 11.42
C GLN A 158 -15.60 9.23 11.76
N SER A 159 -14.47 9.93 11.54
CA SER A 159 -14.37 11.37 11.80
C SER A 159 -15.25 12.23 10.90
N LEU A 160 -15.61 11.74 9.71
CA LEU A 160 -16.50 12.43 8.77
C LEU A 160 -17.97 12.46 9.23
N LYS A 161 -18.38 11.57 10.14
CA LYS A 161 -19.74 11.48 10.70
C LYS A 161 -20.85 11.45 9.62
N LEU A 162 -20.59 10.74 8.52
CA LEU A 162 -21.51 10.63 7.40
C LEU A 162 -22.80 9.91 7.83
N LYS A 163 -23.95 10.56 7.62
CA LYS A 163 -25.26 9.93 7.81
C LYS A 163 -25.61 9.07 6.60
N ASP A 164 -26.42 8.03 6.79
CA ASP A 164 -26.85 7.13 5.71
C ASP A 164 -25.68 6.61 4.88
N LEU A 165 -24.59 6.22 5.55
CA LEU A 165 -23.37 5.72 4.94
C LEU A 165 -23.58 4.33 4.36
N VAL A 166 -23.03 4.12 3.17
CA VAL A 166 -22.91 2.82 2.49
C VAL A 166 -21.47 2.64 2.01
N ILE A 167 -20.92 1.47 2.21
CA ILE A 167 -19.63 1.09 1.63
C ILE A 167 -19.87 0.43 0.28
N ALA A 168 -19.02 0.75 -0.70
CA ALA A 168 -19.09 0.17 -2.02
C ALA A 168 -17.77 -0.47 -2.44
N SER A 169 -17.85 -1.53 -3.25
CA SER A 169 -16.70 -2.08 -3.96
C SER A 169 -16.79 -1.69 -5.44
N PRO A 170 -15.69 -1.23 -6.07
CA PRO A 170 -15.70 -0.82 -7.48
C PRO A 170 -15.78 -2.01 -8.45
N ASP A 171 -15.54 -3.23 -7.95
CA ASP A 171 -15.68 -4.49 -8.68
C ASP A 171 -15.91 -5.67 -7.73
N VAL A 172 -16.09 -6.87 -8.29
CA VAL A 172 -16.31 -8.09 -7.51
C VAL A 172 -15.03 -8.54 -6.77
N GLY A 173 -13.85 -8.26 -7.32
CA GLY A 173 -12.56 -8.65 -6.73
C GLY A 173 -12.30 -7.98 -5.40
N GLY A 174 -12.64 -6.70 -5.26
CA GLY A 174 -12.49 -5.91 -4.03
C GLY A 174 -13.57 -6.15 -2.96
N SER A 175 -14.57 -6.99 -3.25
CA SER A 175 -15.76 -7.16 -2.38
C SER A 175 -15.42 -7.62 -0.96
N LYS A 176 -14.44 -8.50 -0.77
CA LYS A 176 -14.00 -8.97 0.57
C LYS A 176 -13.48 -7.79 1.39
N ARG A 177 -12.61 -6.95 0.81
CA ARG A 177 -12.05 -5.76 1.46
C ARG A 177 -13.15 -4.77 1.84
N ALA A 178 -14.01 -4.39 0.90
CA ALA A 178 -15.13 -3.48 1.16
C ALA A 178 -16.08 -4.01 2.24
N ASN A 179 -16.33 -5.33 2.26
CA ASN A 179 -17.16 -5.96 3.29
C ASN A 179 -16.56 -5.86 4.70
N THR A 180 -15.25 -5.93 4.84
CA THR A 180 -14.57 -5.70 6.15
C THR A 180 -14.87 -4.29 6.66
N TYR A 181 -14.77 -3.26 5.82
CA TYR A 181 -15.12 -1.89 6.19
C TYR A 181 -16.61 -1.75 6.53
N ALA A 182 -17.50 -2.32 5.71
CA ALA A 182 -18.95 -2.29 5.95
C ALA A 182 -19.33 -2.92 7.29
N LYS A 183 -18.77 -4.11 7.60
CA LYS A 183 -18.99 -4.79 8.88
C LYS A 183 -18.48 -3.99 10.07
N PHE A 184 -17.26 -3.45 9.98
CA PHE A 184 -16.68 -2.66 11.07
C PHE A 184 -17.50 -1.40 11.37
N LEU A 185 -18.00 -0.73 10.33
CA LEU A 185 -18.82 0.48 10.45
C LEU A 185 -20.29 0.19 10.73
N GLY A 186 -20.75 -1.06 10.63
CA GLY A 186 -22.16 -1.45 10.82
C GLY A 186 -23.08 -0.91 9.73
N VAL A 187 -22.61 -0.81 8.46
CA VAL A 187 -23.34 -0.19 7.35
C VAL A 187 -23.50 -1.18 6.18
N PRO A 188 -24.48 -0.95 5.26
CA PRO A 188 -24.65 -1.80 4.08
C PRO A 188 -23.45 -1.80 3.14
N LEU A 189 -23.30 -2.91 2.39
CA LEU A 189 -22.36 -3.08 1.29
C LEU A 189 -23.09 -3.02 -0.05
N VAL A 190 -22.54 -2.28 -1.00
CA VAL A 190 -22.96 -2.22 -2.41
C VAL A 190 -21.81 -2.70 -3.30
N LEU A 191 -22.14 -3.39 -4.38
CA LEU A 191 -21.14 -3.89 -5.33
C LEU A 191 -21.36 -3.26 -6.71
N CYS A 192 -20.27 -2.89 -7.38
CA CYS A 192 -20.27 -2.60 -8.80
C CYS A 192 -19.89 -3.87 -9.56
N ASN A 193 -20.76 -4.32 -10.43
CA ASN A 193 -20.49 -5.45 -11.33
C ASN A 193 -20.19 -4.92 -12.74
N LYS A 194 -18.96 -5.17 -13.19
CA LYS A 194 -18.50 -4.78 -14.52
C LYS A 194 -18.75 -5.92 -15.50
N THR A 195 -19.75 -5.79 -16.34
CA THR A 195 -20.09 -6.80 -17.35
C THR A 195 -19.52 -6.38 -18.71
N ARG A 196 -18.74 -7.26 -19.34
CA ARG A 196 -18.32 -7.15 -20.74
C ARG A 196 -19.14 -8.12 -21.57
N ALA A 197 -20.11 -7.63 -22.35
CA ALA A 197 -20.95 -8.47 -23.19
C ALA A 197 -20.17 -9.15 -24.33
N ARG A 198 -19.13 -8.52 -24.88
CA ARG A 198 -18.20 -9.05 -25.92
C ARG A 198 -16.89 -8.28 -25.90
N ALA A 199 -15.84 -8.84 -26.53
CA ALA A 199 -14.62 -8.09 -26.85
C ALA A 199 -14.99 -6.86 -27.71
N ASN A 200 -14.46 -5.67 -27.35
CA ASN A 200 -14.72 -4.37 -28.01
C ASN A 200 -16.10 -3.71 -27.76
N VAL A 201 -16.93 -4.21 -26.84
CA VAL A 201 -18.12 -3.51 -26.38
C VAL A 201 -17.81 -2.71 -25.12
N VAL A 202 -18.34 -1.47 -25.02
CA VAL A 202 -18.20 -0.63 -23.83
C VAL A 202 -18.72 -1.42 -22.61
N ALA A 203 -17.86 -1.63 -21.61
CA ALA A 203 -18.24 -2.34 -20.41
C ALA A 203 -19.35 -1.57 -19.70
N THR A 204 -20.51 -2.21 -19.54
CA THR A 204 -21.56 -1.69 -18.65
C THR A 204 -21.20 -2.01 -17.21
N MET A 205 -21.44 -1.06 -16.32
CA MET A 205 -21.28 -1.25 -14.88
C MET A 205 -22.67 -1.18 -14.24
N GLN A 206 -23.00 -2.19 -13.46
CA GLN A 206 -24.29 -2.31 -12.78
C GLN A 206 -24.08 -2.24 -11.27
N ILE A 207 -24.93 -1.49 -10.57
CA ILE A 207 -24.93 -1.42 -9.11
C ILE A 207 -25.80 -2.56 -8.56
N ILE A 208 -25.27 -3.31 -7.61
CA ILE A 208 -25.99 -4.31 -6.84
C ILE A 208 -26.11 -3.79 -5.41
N GLY A 209 -27.32 -3.40 -5.01
CA GLY A 209 -27.65 -2.75 -3.74
C GLY A 209 -28.30 -1.39 -3.97
N ASP A 210 -28.57 -0.67 -2.89
CA ASP A 210 -29.26 0.64 -2.91
C ASP A 210 -28.30 1.76 -2.51
N VAL A 211 -28.18 2.77 -3.37
CA VAL A 211 -27.36 3.98 -3.16
C VAL A 211 -28.18 5.26 -3.11
N LYS A 212 -29.51 5.18 -3.35
CA LYS A 212 -30.38 6.35 -3.41
C LYS A 212 -30.41 7.08 -2.08
N ASP A 213 -30.19 8.38 -2.12
CA ASP A 213 -30.13 9.28 -0.95
C ASP A 213 -29.04 8.89 0.08
N LYS A 214 -28.00 8.10 -0.33
CA LYS A 214 -26.93 7.65 0.54
C LYS A 214 -25.61 8.41 0.31
N ASN A 215 -24.80 8.47 1.36
CA ASN A 215 -23.39 8.84 1.25
C ASN A 215 -22.59 7.56 0.99
N VAL A 216 -21.96 7.47 -0.16
CA VAL A 216 -21.24 6.26 -0.58
C VAL A 216 -19.73 6.46 -0.41
N VAL A 217 -19.04 5.43 0.12
CA VAL A 217 -17.57 5.37 0.14
C VAL A 217 -17.13 4.10 -0.59
N ILE A 218 -16.44 4.29 -1.70
CA ILE A 218 -15.85 3.20 -2.49
C ILE A 218 -14.51 2.81 -1.86
N ILE A 219 -14.30 1.50 -1.62
CA ILE A 219 -13.06 0.96 -1.04
C ILE A 219 -12.34 0.09 -2.06
N ASP A 220 -11.03 0.35 -2.25
CA ASP A 220 -10.16 -0.43 -3.11
C ASP A 220 -8.78 -0.64 -2.46
N ASP A 221 -7.90 -1.50 -3.05
CA ASP A 221 -6.50 -1.64 -2.62
C ASP A 221 -5.61 -0.55 -3.25
N MET A 222 -5.83 -0.25 -4.51
CA MET A 222 -5.04 0.74 -5.25
C MET A 222 -5.84 1.42 -6.36
N VAL A 223 -5.43 2.63 -6.70
CA VAL A 223 -5.94 3.32 -7.88
C VAL A 223 -4.79 3.61 -8.82
N ASP A 224 -4.83 2.99 -10.01
CA ASP A 224 -3.85 3.17 -11.06
C ASP A 224 -4.28 4.31 -12.00
N THR A 225 -5.02 4.03 -13.05
CA THR A 225 -5.48 5.05 -14.03
C THR A 225 -6.76 5.76 -13.65
N ALA A 226 -7.35 5.44 -12.52
CA ALA A 226 -8.61 5.93 -11.96
C ALA A 226 -9.88 5.67 -12.80
N GLY A 227 -9.79 4.98 -13.94
CA GLY A 227 -10.95 4.80 -14.84
C GLY A 227 -12.11 4.00 -14.22
N THR A 228 -11.82 2.98 -13.41
CA THR A 228 -12.87 2.16 -12.78
C THR A 228 -13.56 2.92 -11.66
N ILE A 229 -12.78 3.55 -10.78
CA ILE A 229 -13.30 4.20 -9.58
C ILE A 229 -14.10 5.47 -9.90
N THR A 230 -13.66 6.26 -10.88
CA THR A 230 -14.39 7.45 -11.33
C THR A 230 -15.69 7.08 -12.03
N LYS A 231 -15.66 6.06 -12.91
CA LYS A 231 -16.89 5.56 -13.54
C LYS A 231 -17.88 5.00 -12.51
N ALA A 232 -17.41 4.29 -11.49
CA ALA A 232 -18.26 3.82 -10.41
C ALA A 232 -18.93 4.98 -9.67
N ALA A 233 -18.17 6.04 -9.37
CA ALA A 233 -18.70 7.23 -8.72
C ALA A 233 -19.79 7.92 -9.56
N ASP A 234 -19.54 8.11 -10.84
CA ASP A 234 -20.50 8.79 -11.74
C ASP A 234 -21.82 8.00 -11.82
N ILE A 235 -21.76 6.69 -12.01
CA ILE A 235 -22.96 5.82 -12.04
C ILE A 235 -23.71 5.82 -10.70
N MET A 236 -23.01 5.89 -9.57
CA MET A 236 -23.67 5.98 -8.25
C MET A 236 -24.40 7.30 -8.07
N ILE A 237 -23.83 8.42 -8.54
CA ILE A 237 -24.52 9.73 -8.53
C ILE A 237 -25.74 9.69 -9.48
N GLU A 238 -25.61 9.13 -10.69
CA GLU A 238 -26.72 8.93 -11.62
C GLU A 238 -27.84 8.07 -11.02
N ALA A 239 -27.49 7.09 -10.16
CA ALA A 239 -28.45 6.26 -9.42
C ALA A 239 -29.04 6.94 -8.17
N GLY A 240 -28.73 8.22 -7.94
CA GLY A 240 -29.32 9.04 -6.87
C GLY A 240 -28.52 9.04 -5.56
N ALA A 241 -27.26 8.65 -5.56
CA ALA A 241 -26.40 8.82 -4.38
C ALA A 241 -26.27 10.31 -4.03
N LYS A 242 -26.28 10.62 -2.75
CA LYS A 242 -26.14 11.98 -2.23
C LYS A 242 -24.71 12.51 -2.41
N SER A 243 -23.73 11.68 -2.14
CA SER A 243 -22.31 11.96 -2.35
C SER A 243 -21.55 10.67 -2.56
N VAL A 244 -20.43 10.75 -3.28
CA VAL A 244 -19.52 9.62 -3.46
C VAL A 244 -18.10 10.05 -3.11
N ARG A 245 -17.47 9.29 -2.24
CA ARG A 245 -16.05 9.37 -1.89
C ARG A 245 -15.38 8.05 -2.20
N ALA A 246 -14.06 8.04 -2.21
CA ALA A 246 -13.29 6.81 -2.36
C ALA A 246 -12.15 6.75 -1.35
N CYS A 247 -11.77 5.54 -0.95
CA CYS A 247 -10.55 5.28 -0.20
C CYS A 247 -9.82 4.10 -0.85
N ALA A 248 -8.52 4.22 -1.02
CA ALA A 248 -7.67 3.12 -1.42
C ALA A 248 -6.34 3.18 -0.69
N SER A 249 -5.70 2.03 -0.50
CA SER A 249 -4.44 1.98 0.23
C SER A 249 -3.32 2.65 -0.58
N HIS A 250 -3.21 2.34 -1.88
CA HIS A 250 -2.06 2.73 -2.68
C HIS A 250 -2.41 3.74 -3.79
N CYS A 251 -1.71 4.88 -3.74
CA CYS A 251 -1.85 5.99 -4.67
C CYS A 251 -0.93 5.80 -5.88
N VAL A 252 -1.22 4.85 -6.77
CA VAL A 252 -0.41 4.64 -7.99
C VAL A 252 -0.60 5.82 -8.95
N MET A 253 -1.83 6.24 -9.18
CA MET A 253 -2.25 7.46 -9.86
C MET A 253 -1.47 7.76 -11.16
N SER A 254 -1.34 6.74 -12.02
CA SER A 254 -0.58 6.82 -13.26
C SER A 254 -1.34 7.51 -14.39
N GLY A 255 -0.58 8.08 -15.33
CA GLY A 255 -1.10 8.69 -16.54
C GLY A 255 -2.16 9.76 -16.26
N PRO A 256 -3.39 9.65 -16.80
CA PRO A 256 -4.44 10.67 -16.69
C PRO A 256 -5.25 10.57 -15.37
N ALA A 257 -4.80 9.80 -14.37
CA ALA A 257 -5.59 9.52 -13.17
C ALA A 257 -6.00 10.79 -12.40
N SER A 258 -5.08 11.73 -12.21
CA SER A 258 -5.38 12.99 -11.51
C SER A 258 -6.46 13.82 -12.20
N ASP A 259 -6.40 13.92 -13.53
CA ASP A 259 -7.41 14.65 -14.32
C ASP A 259 -8.77 13.94 -14.29
N ARG A 260 -8.76 12.61 -14.36
CA ARG A 260 -10.01 11.82 -14.24
C ARG A 260 -10.67 12.02 -12.88
N VAL A 261 -9.91 11.96 -11.80
CA VAL A 261 -10.43 12.21 -10.45
C VAL A 261 -10.95 13.63 -10.33
N GLN A 262 -10.21 14.62 -10.83
CA GLN A 262 -10.61 16.03 -10.80
C GLN A 262 -11.96 16.26 -11.49
N ASN A 263 -12.17 15.61 -12.64
CA ASN A 263 -13.37 15.79 -13.49
C ASN A 263 -14.52 14.82 -13.18
N SER A 264 -14.36 13.92 -12.22
CA SER A 264 -15.36 12.94 -11.80
C SER A 264 -16.32 13.51 -10.74
N SER A 265 -17.38 12.76 -10.48
CA SER A 265 -18.35 13.03 -9.42
C SER A 265 -17.83 12.73 -7.99
N LEU A 266 -16.58 12.26 -7.84
CA LEU A 266 -15.97 12.08 -6.53
C LEU A 266 -15.83 13.41 -5.80
N GLU A 267 -16.27 13.49 -4.54
CA GLU A 267 -15.98 14.63 -3.66
C GLU A 267 -14.51 14.63 -3.20
N GLU A 268 -14.03 13.46 -2.79
CA GLU A 268 -12.64 13.24 -2.42
C GLU A 268 -12.22 11.79 -2.69
N ILE A 269 -10.92 11.58 -2.81
CA ILE A 269 -10.30 10.26 -2.78
C ILE A 269 -9.14 10.28 -1.79
N VAL A 270 -9.15 9.30 -0.88
CA VAL A 270 -8.19 9.20 0.22
C VAL A 270 -7.28 8.01 0.01
N PHE A 271 -5.99 8.24 0.14
CA PHE A 271 -4.95 7.21 0.05
C PHE A 271 -4.10 7.19 1.32
N THR A 272 -3.31 6.13 1.47
CA THR A 272 -2.16 6.20 2.37
C THR A 272 -0.97 6.87 1.68
N ASP A 273 0.02 7.27 2.48
CA ASP A 273 1.29 7.77 1.97
C ASP A 273 2.32 6.66 1.68
N SER A 274 1.86 5.42 1.39
CA SER A 274 2.70 4.30 0.94
C SER A 274 3.41 4.55 -0.40
N ILE A 275 2.82 5.41 -1.25
CA ILE A 275 3.40 5.96 -2.48
C ILE A 275 3.27 7.48 -2.41
N PRO A 276 4.35 8.24 -2.71
CA PRO A 276 4.27 9.69 -2.70
C PRO A 276 3.36 10.21 -3.81
N TYR A 277 2.57 11.24 -3.52
CA TYR A 277 1.71 11.88 -4.50
C TYR A 277 2.09 13.36 -4.69
N ALA A 278 2.26 13.78 -5.93
CA ALA A 278 2.73 15.13 -6.29
C ALA A 278 1.66 16.24 -6.18
N GLN A 279 0.54 15.97 -5.48
CA GLN A 279 -0.57 16.90 -5.21
C GLN A 279 -1.13 17.61 -6.46
N ARG A 280 -1.30 16.86 -7.56
CA ARG A 280 -1.83 17.39 -8.84
C ARG A 280 -3.35 17.58 -8.85
N CYS A 281 -4.07 17.02 -7.89
CA CYS A 281 -5.53 17.07 -7.79
C CYS A 281 -5.94 17.38 -6.36
N PRO A 282 -6.69 18.48 -6.11
CA PRO A 282 -7.12 18.89 -4.77
C PRO A 282 -8.11 17.91 -4.12
N LYS A 283 -8.77 17.04 -4.90
CA LYS A 283 -9.65 15.99 -4.36
C LYS A 283 -8.86 14.82 -3.73
N VAL A 284 -7.54 14.74 -3.96
CA VAL A 284 -6.69 13.67 -3.41
C VAL A 284 -6.16 14.06 -2.04
N LYS A 285 -6.37 13.19 -1.07
CA LYS A 285 -5.88 13.32 0.31
C LYS A 285 -5.02 12.12 0.66
N GLN A 286 -3.94 12.33 1.41
CA GLN A 286 -3.12 11.24 1.93
C GLN A 286 -3.17 11.19 3.46
N LEU A 287 -3.31 9.98 4.00
CA LEU A 287 -3.17 9.65 5.41
C LEU A 287 -1.82 8.96 5.63
N SER A 288 -1.14 9.30 6.72
CA SER A 288 0.17 8.68 6.97
C SER A 288 0.01 7.31 7.63
N VAL A 289 0.78 6.34 7.13
CA VAL A 289 0.95 5.01 7.74
C VAL A 289 2.19 4.93 8.62
N ALA A 290 2.89 6.03 8.84
CA ALA A 290 4.15 6.06 9.59
C ALA A 290 4.01 5.51 11.02
N GLU A 291 2.95 5.89 11.75
CA GLU A 291 2.67 5.42 13.10
C GLU A 291 2.45 3.90 13.15
N MET A 292 1.67 3.38 12.19
CA MET A 292 1.39 1.94 12.07
C MET A 292 2.67 1.14 11.83
N PHE A 293 3.53 1.58 10.92
CA PHE A 293 4.83 0.94 10.70
C PHE A 293 5.78 1.09 11.90
N ALA A 294 5.81 2.26 12.54
CA ALA A 294 6.62 2.49 13.73
C ALA A 294 6.22 1.57 14.88
N ASP A 295 4.91 1.41 15.14
CA ASP A 295 4.43 0.50 16.17
C ASP A 295 4.78 -0.95 15.83
N THR A 296 4.64 -1.36 14.58
CA THR A 296 5.05 -2.71 14.13
C THR A 296 6.54 -2.94 14.33
N ILE A 297 7.39 -2.00 13.91
CA ILE A 297 8.86 -2.09 14.13
C ILE A 297 9.17 -2.22 15.62
N ARG A 298 8.55 -1.40 16.48
CA ARG A 298 8.73 -1.47 17.93
C ARG A 298 8.36 -2.84 18.46
N ARG A 299 7.21 -3.40 18.05
CA ARG A 299 6.75 -4.73 18.47
C ARG A 299 7.66 -5.85 17.99
N VAL A 300 8.18 -5.78 16.77
CA VAL A 300 9.17 -6.74 16.27
C VAL A 300 10.44 -6.71 17.08
N VAL A 301 10.99 -5.52 17.39
CA VAL A 301 12.18 -5.36 18.24
C VAL A 301 11.95 -5.87 19.66
N GLU A 302 10.76 -5.65 20.22
CA GLU A 302 10.38 -6.05 21.56
C GLU A 302 9.82 -7.50 21.64
N ASN A 303 9.80 -8.24 20.53
CA ASN A 303 9.20 -9.58 20.42
C ASN A 303 7.74 -9.63 20.91
N LYS A 304 6.96 -8.58 20.64
CA LYS A 304 5.55 -8.46 20.98
C LYS A 304 4.65 -8.86 19.81
N SER A 305 3.43 -9.31 20.15
CA SER A 305 2.40 -9.60 19.14
C SER A 305 1.97 -8.34 18.40
N ILE A 306 1.67 -8.51 17.10
CA ILE A 306 1.08 -7.48 16.22
C ILE A 306 -0.41 -7.74 15.96
N SER A 307 -1.01 -8.75 16.59
CA SER A 307 -2.36 -9.26 16.27
C SER A 307 -3.47 -8.22 16.44
N ASP A 308 -3.33 -7.29 17.36
CA ASP A 308 -4.28 -6.19 17.63
C ASP A 308 -4.26 -5.08 16.56
N GLN A 309 -3.28 -5.08 15.66
CA GLN A 309 -3.26 -4.20 14.48
C GLN A 309 -4.08 -4.75 13.30
N TYR A 310 -4.54 -6.02 13.38
CA TYR A 310 -5.35 -6.66 12.36
C TYR A 310 -6.83 -6.33 12.56
N ILE A 311 -7.31 -5.29 11.89
CA ILE A 311 -8.74 -5.03 11.70
C ILE A 311 -9.14 -5.74 10.40
N VAL A 312 -9.63 -6.98 10.55
CA VAL A 312 -9.98 -7.87 9.42
C VAL A 312 -11.49 -8.05 9.34
#